data_5b3bfc2e4c861857cef0288d25b2bcce
#
_entry.id   5b3bfc2e4c861857cef0288d25b2bcce
#
_cell.length_a   1.000
_cell.length_b   1.000
_cell.length_c   1.000
_cell.angle_alpha   90.00
_cell.angle_beta   90.00
_cell.angle_gamma   90.00
#
_symmetry.space_group_name_H-M   'P 1'
#
loop_
_entity.id
_entity.type
_entity.pdbx_description
1 polymer ?
#
loop_
_entity_poly.entity_id
_entity_poly.type
_entity_poly.pdbx_seq_one_letter_code
_entity_poly.pdbx_strand_id
1 'polypeptide(L)'
;MRVLLTLLTILLTSNTLINGTAHRIHLHRQTRAQQSSASSRLSYDETSTSLDFNYHNYEQLTKYLRTMNSRYPNLTALYSIGKSVQGRDLWVMVVSASPYEHMLGKPNIKIVGNIHGNEVVGRELLLHLIEYLVENYQSDKFVKWLLDNTRIHFLPSMNPDGFEVSKEGMCEGGQGRYNARGFDLNRNFPDYFKQNNKRAQPEAEAVKEWVSKIQFVLSASLHGGALVASYPFDNTPNASPWGAVFQAYGGTPSLTPDDDVFKHLSYTYSKNHGKMSKGVSCKRVTNHFENGITNGAAWYPLTGGMQDFNYVWGGCMEITLELSCCKYPPASELPKYWEDNRNSLLKFMSEVHRGVQGFVMDENNNPVEKAALKIKSRDVGFQTTKYGEFWRILLPGVYKLEVYADGYLPKEVEFMVIEKHPTLLNVTLFSSKYSGRPGVSQTNNKRNDGVYYRPHIPSASQQYHQHQALSVPNPPDSGIFSSISNGFSNLVSNIFG
;
A
#
# COMPACT_ATOMS: atom_id res chain seq x y z
N MET A 1 -5.86 6.90 60.36
CA MET A 1 -5.53 8.33 60.51
C MET A 1 -4.10 8.52 60.99
N ARG A 2 -3.13 7.75 60.44
CA ARG A 2 -1.70 7.85 60.76
C ARG A 2 -0.77 7.66 59.53
N VAL A 3 -1.31 7.65 58.32
CA VAL A 3 -0.54 7.48 57.03
C VAL A 3 -0.60 8.74 56.17
N LEU A 4 -1.42 9.74 56.55
CA LEU A 4 -1.57 10.98 55.77
C LEU A 4 -0.71 12.17 56.26
N LEU A 5 0.12 11.95 57.30
CA LEU A 5 0.99 13.03 57.88
C LEU A 5 2.45 12.94 57.50
N THR A 6 2.88 11.90 56.74
CA THR A 6 4.31 11.70 56.39
C THR A 6 4.64 12.15 54.97
N LEU A 7 3.68 12.55 54.17
CA LEU A 7 3.88 13.03 52.81
C LEU A 7 3.88 14.56 52.64
N LEU A 8 3.60 15.30 53.73
CA LEU A 8 3.56 16.77 53.70
C LEU A 8 4.85 17.42 54.26
N THR A 9 5.82 16.65 54.74
CA THR A 9 7.07 17.14 55.32
C THR A 9 8.28 17.05 54.39
N ILE A 10 8.13 16.52 53.18
CA ILE A 10 9.25 16.42 52.21
C ILE A 10 9.17 17.55 51.14
N LEU A 11 8.14 18.37 51.11
CA LEU A 11 7.94 19.43 50.12
C LEU A 11 8.23 20.85 50.63
N LEU A 12 8.83 21.00 51.82
CA LEU A 12 9.09 22.32 52.45
C LEU A 12 10.54 22.57 52.87
N THR A 13 11.54 21.78 52.42
CA THR A 13 12.93 21.95 52.83
C THR A 13 13.96 22.05 51.65
N SER A 14 13.56 22.59 50.50
CA SER A 14 14.53 22.83 49.40
C SER A 14 14.41 24.22 48.79
N ASN A 15 14.09 25.23 49.58
CA ASN A 15 14.15 26.63 49.15
C ASN A 15 14.84 27.47 50.21
N THR A 16 16.19 27.30 50.40
CA THR A 16 17.10 28.34 50.92
C THR A 16 18.53 27.90 50.66
N LEU A 17 19.33 28.85 50.26
CA LEU A 17 20.80 28.82 50.04
C LEU A 17 21.21 28.48 48.58
N ILE A 18 21.44 29.51 47.78
CA ILE A 18 22.79 29.94 47.35
C ILE A 18 22.63 31.35 46.73
N ASN A 19 22.96 32.35 47.53
CA ASN A 19 23.41 33.67 47.09
C ASN A 19 24.91 33.73 47.26
N GLY A 20 25.61 34.30 46.27
CA GLY A 20 26.95 34.85 46.45
C GLY A 20 28.05 34.11 45.67
N THR A 21 28.48 34.62 44.57
CA THR A 21 29.68 35.44 44.44
C THR A 21 29.98 35.69 42.97
N ALA A 22 29.92 36.95 42.60
CA ALA A 22 30.42 37.46 41.34
C ALA A 22 31.97 37.52 41.41
N HIS A 23 32.62 36.99 40.38
CA HIS A 23 33.99 37.40 40.08
C HIS A 23 34.09 37.76 38.58
N ARG A 24 34.29 39.07 38.37
CA ARG A 24 34.75 39.68 37.12
C ARG A 24 36.15 39.15 36.81
N ILE A 25 36.35 38.72 35.55
CA ILE A 25 37.66 38.76 34.92
C ILE A 25 37.51 39.51 33.59
N HIS A 26 38.30 40.57 33.50
CA HIS A 26 38.42 41.51 32.39
C HIS A 26 39.43 41.01 31.35
N LEU A 27 39.11 41.28 30.08
CA LEU A 27 39.98 41.60 28.94
C LEU A 27 41.10 40.66 28.49
N HIS A 28 41.00 40.23 27.23
CA HIS A 28 41.91 40.78 26.23
C HIS A 28 41.31 40.68 24.80
N ARG A 29 41.21 41.85 24.19
CA ARG A 29 40.87 42.09 22.79
C ARG A 29 42.16 41.89 21.98
N GLN A 30 42.16 40.93 21.04
CA GLN A 30 43.09 40.96 19.91
C GLN A 30 42.34 40.73 18.62
N THR A 31 42.31 41.79 17.83
CA THR A 31 41.94 41.86 16.42
C THR A 31 42.83 40.95 15.57
N ARG A 32 42.23 40.09 14.76
CA ARG A 32 42.90 39.56 13.58
C ARG A 32 41.91 39.50 12.41
N ALA A 33 42.39 40.10 11.32
CA ALA A 33 41.68 40.40 10.10
C ALA A 33 41.21 39.16 9.35
N GLN A 34 40.05 39.32 8.73
CA GLN A 34 39.54 38.83 7.47
C GLN A 34 40.32 37.76 6.73
N GLN A 35 39.71 36.60 6.59
CA GLN A 35 39.70 35.86 5.31
C GLN A 35 38.25 35.41 5.07
N SER A 36 37.69 36.00 4.03
CA SER A 36 36.41 35.69 3.47
C SER A 36 36.45 34.32 2.80
N SER A 37 35.77 33.33 3.36
CA SER A 37 35.25 32.18 2.58
C SER A 37 33.76 32.36 2.50
N ALA A 38 33.28 32.69 1.32
CA ALA A 38 31.86 32.76 0.97
C ALA A 38 31.28 31.35 1.06
N SER A 39 30.78 30.97 2.22
CA SER A 39 29.80 29.94 2.40
C SER A 39 28.47 30.58 2.01
N SER A 40 27.98 30.28 0.81
CA SER A 40 26.63 30.57 0.41
C SER A 40 25.69 29.79 1.34
N ARG A 41 25.34 30.39 2.47
CA ARG A 41 24.16 30.00 3.22
C ARG A 41 22.97 30.38 2.32
N LEU A 42 22.41 29.40 1.63
CA LEU A 42 21.06 29.47 1.13
C LEU A 42 20.17 29.75 2.33
N SER A 43 19.83 31.03 2.53
CA SER A 43 18.75 31.42 3.42
C SER A 43 17.48 30.92 2.78
N TYR A 44 16.98 29.77 3.22
CA TYR A 44 15.64 29.34 2.91
C TYR A 44 14.70 30.36 3.59
N ASP A 45 14.00 31.10 2.77
CA ASP A 45 12.98 32.06 3.22
C ASP A 45 11.88 31.26 3.93
N GLU A 46 11.75 31.40 5.25
CA GLU A 46 10.72 30.73 6.07
C GLU A 46 9.29 31.19 5.70
N THR A 47 9.13 32.10 4.76
CA THR A 47 7.85 32.70 4.36
C THR A 47 7.19 32.02 3.17
N SER A 48 7.88 31.20 2.37
CA SER A 48 7.24 30.41 1.31
C SER A 48 6.63 29.15 1.88
N THR A 49 5.32 29.13 2.04
CA THR A 49 4.57 28.04 2.65
C THR A 49 4.17 26.93 1.69
N SER A 50 4.44 27.06 0.40
CA SER A 50 4.09 26.12 -0.68
C SER A 50 5.31 25.35 -1.14
N LEU A 51 5.11 24.03 -1.40
CA LEU A 51 6.13 23.16 -1.98
C LEU A 51 6.46 23.64 -3.41
N ASP A 52 7.72 23.81 -3.71
CA ASP A 52 8.16 24.14 -5.07
C ASP A 52 8.23 22.90 -5.97
N PHE A 53 8.10 23.10 -7.29
CA PHE A 53 8.20 22.03 -8.27
C PHE A 53 9.67 21.72 -8.60
N ASN A 54 10.37 21.15 -7.61
CA ASN A 54 11.74 20.68 -7.72
C ASN A 54 11.85 19.22 -7.25
N TYR A 55 12.99 18.60 -7.46
CA TYR A 55 13.30 17.30 -6.90
C TYR A 55 13.95 17.46 -5.53
N HIS A 56 13.32 16.86 -4.52
CA HIS A 56 13.76 16.93 -3.13
C HIS A 56 14.65 15.73 -2.82
N ASN A 57 15.89 15.94 -2.36
CA ASN A 57 16.73 14.86 -1.86
C ASN A 57 16.12 14.26 -0.56
N TYR A 58 16.72 13.19 -0.04
CA TYR A 58 16.18 12.48 1.13
C TYR A 58 16.02 13.38 2.36
N GLU A 59 16.97 14.26 2.63
CA GLU A 59 16.92 15.17 3.77
C GLU A 59 15.82 16.24 3.61
N GLN A 60 15.69 16.78 2.41
CA GLN A 60 14.63 17.75 2.07
C GLN A 60 13.25 17.11 2.17
N LEU A 61 13.07 15.91 1.62
CA LEU A 61 11.82 15.14 1.74
C LEU A 61 11.50 14.86 3.22
N THR A 62 12.47 14.42 3.99
CA THR A 62 12.29 14.15 5.43
C THR A 62 11.88 15.40 6.19
N LYS A 63 12.56 16.52 5.93
CA LYS A 63 12.23 17.83 6.52
C LYS A 63 10.81 18.26 6.14
N TYR A 64 10.48 18.16 4.85
CA TYR A 64 9.16 18.51 4.36
C TYR A 64 8.05 17.70 5.06
N LEU A 65 8.16 16.37 5.09
CA LEU A 65 7.15 15.51 5.74
C LEU A 65 6.98 15.83 7.23
N ARG A 66 8.08 16.07 7.94
CA ARG A 66 8.04 16.48 9.36
C ARG A 66 7.36 17.85 9.54
N THR A 67 7.65 18.79 8.65
CA THR A 67 7.03 20.11 8.68
C THR A 67 5.53 20.02 8.43
N MET A 68 5.10 19.26 7.42
CA MET A 68 3.68 19.03 7.13
C MET A 68 2.96 18.36 8.31
N ASN A 69 3.58 17.34 8.91
CA ASN A 69 3.02 16.67 10.10
C ASN A 69 2.87 17.63 11.30
N SER A 70 3.84 18.51 11.50
CA SER A 70 3.78 19.53 12.57
C SER A 70 2.74 20.61 12.29
N ARG A 71 2.59 21.02 11.02
CA ARG A 71 1.67 22.09 10.62
C ARG A 71 0.19 21.62 10.59
N TYR A 72 -0.06 20.37 10.24
CA TYR A 72 -1.41 19.79 10.10
C TYR A 72 -1.61 18.55 11.00
N PRO A 73 -1.38 18.66 12.33
CA PRO A 73 -1.39 17.48 13.22
C PRO A 73 -2.75 16.79 13.30
N ASN A 74 -3.85 17.49 13.00
CA ASN A 74 -5.19 16.91 12.98
C ASN A 74 -5.55 16.16 11.69
N LEU A 75 -4.72 16.33 10.64
CA LEU A 75 -4.94 15.73 9.33
C LEU A 75 -3.82 14.78 8.92
N THR A 76 -2.68 14.82 9.60
CA THR A 76 -1.49 14.05 9.21
C THR A 76 -0.90 13.29 10.38
N ALA A 77 -0.35 12.08 10.08
CA ALA A 77 0.50 11.33 11.01
C ALA A 77 1.70 10.78 10.22
N LEU A 78 2.90 10.98 10.74
CA LEU A 78 4.14 10.53 10.10
C LEU A 78 4.74 9.35 10.87
N TYR A 79 5.07 8.26 10.16
CA TYR A 79 5.77 7.12 10.73
C TYR A 79 6.73 6.47 9.71
N SER A 80 7.68 5.69 10.19
CA SER A 80 8.56 4.87 9.35
C SER A 80 8.08 3.42 9.37
N ILE A 81 8.05 2.77 8.21
CA ILE A 81 7.77 1.33 8.10
C ILE A 81 9.02 0.46 8.17
N GLY A 82 10.20 1.06 8.15
CA GLY A 82 11.49 0.38 8.17
C GLY A 82 12.59 1.26 7.58
N LYS A 83 13.71 0.62 7.27
CA LYS A 83 14.89 1.32 6.73
C LYS A 83 15.36 0.68 5.43
N SER A 84 15.89 1.52 4.52
CA SER A 84 16.60 1.08 3.33
C SER A 84 17.91 0.38 3.69
N VAL A 85 18.60 -0.19 2.70
CA VAL A 85 19.94 -0.78 2.87
C VAL A 85 20.93 0.19 3.51
N GLN A 86 20.89 1.47 3.15
CA GLN A 86 21.76 2.50 3.71
C GLN A 86 21.22 3.18 4.97
N GLY A 87 20.18 2.62 5.57
CA GLY A 87 19.64 3.07 6.86
C GLY A 87 18.70 4.28 6.78
N ARG A 88 18.29 4.71 5.59
CA ARG A 88 17.28 5.76 5.40
C ARG A 88 15.90 5.24 5.79
N ASP A 89 15.14 6.02 6.57
CA ASP A 89 13.78 5.67 6.94
C ASP A 89 12.85 5.66 5.71
N LEU A 90 11.99 4.66 5.65
CA LEU A 90 10.92 4.57 4.66
C LEU A 90 9.68 5.29 5.24
N TRP A 91 9.62 6.59 4.98
CA TRP A 91 8.62 7.47 5.57
C TRP A 91 7.25 7.26 4.95
N VAL A 92 6.25 7.10 5.80
CA VAL A 92 4.83 7.09 5.42
C VAL A 92 4.12 8.27 6.07
N MET A 93 3.45 9.08 5.25
CA MET A 93 2.52 10.11 5.70
C MET A 93 1.09 9.60 5.59
N VAL A 94 0.40 9.50 6.71
CA VAL A 94 -1.06 9.32 6.73
C VAL A 94 -1.72 10.68 6.55
N VAL A 95 -2.72 10.74 5.67
CA VAL A 95 -3.56 11.93 5.50
C VAL A 95 -5.02 11.51 5.67
N SER A 96 -5.70 12.08 6.68
CA SER A 96 -7.07 11.75 7.06
C SER A 96 -7.59 12.72 8.12
N ALA A 97 -8.89 12.91 8.24
CA ALA A 97 -9.48 13.68 9.34
C ALA A 97 -9.32 13.02 10.73
N SER A 98 -8.86 11.75 10.79
CA SER A 98 -8.48 11.04 12.01
C SER A 98 -7.21 10.24 11.73
N PRO A 99 -6.02 10.89 11.71
CA PRO A 99 -4.81 10.26 11.18
C PRO A 99 -4.19 9.24 12.16
N TYR A 100 -4.38 9.40 13.46
CA TYR A 100 -3.76 8.57 14.51
C TYR A 100 -4.61 7.39 14.93
N GLU A 101 -5.93 7.50 14.80
CA GLU A 101 -6.87 6.53 15.33
C GLU A 101 -7.51 5.69 14.22
N HIS A 102 -7.79 4.43 14.54
CA HIS A 102 -8.64 3.60 13.70
C HIS A 102 -10.10 3.99 13.89
N MET A 103 -10.73 4.44 12.81
CA MET A 103 -12.15 4.76 12.79
C MET A 103 -12.92 3.64 12.10
N LEU A 104 -13.89 3.05 12.79
CA LEU A 104 -14.73 1.97 12.26
C LEU A 104 -15.41 2.40 10.95
N GLY A 105 -15.39 1.52 9.97
CA GLY A 105 -15.96 1.75 8.66
C GLY A 105 -15.12 2.65 7.73
N LYS A 106 -13.94 3.11 8.16
CA LYS A 106 -13.05 3.97 7.39
C LYS A 106 -11.93 3.15 6.73
N PRO A 107 -12.00 2.90 5.40
CA PRO A 107 -11.04 2.07 4.71
C PRO A 107 -9.65 2.72 4.63
N ASN A 108 -8.60 1.87 4.66
CA ASN A 108 -7.23 2.30 4.40
C ASN A 108 -6.90 2.11 2.92
N ILE A 109 -6.25 3.11 2.33
CA ILE A 109 -5.61 3.03 1.02
C ILE A 109 -4.14 3.39 1.13
N LYS A 110 -3.31 2.86 0.23
CA LYS A 110 -1.90 3.26 0.15
C LYS A 110 -1.51 3.65 -1.27
N ILE A 111 -0.65 4.65 -1.38
CA ILE A 111 -0.04 5.06 -2.64
C ILE A 111 1.48 5.04 -2.44
N VAL A 112 2.17 4.25 -3.26
CA VAL A 112 3.60 4.02 -3.16
C VAL A 112 4.30 4.62 -4.37
N GLY A 113 5.30 5.47 -4.15
CA GLY A 113 6.16 6.00 -5.19
C GLY A 113 7.58 5.44 -5.11
N ASN A 114 8.29 5.52 -6.23
CA ASN A 114 9.74 5.36 -6.28
C ASN A 114 10.25 3.98 -5.82
N ILE A 115 9.55 2.90 -6.15
CA ILE A 115 10.08 1.53 -5.97
C ILE A 115 11.33 1.31 -6.81
N HIS A 116 11.39 1.95 -8.00
CA HIS A 116 12.63 2.17 -8.75
C HIS A 116 13.10 3.58 -8.46
N GLY A 117 14.30 3.73 -7.90
CA GLY A 117 14.77 5.02 -7.40
C GLY A 117 14.94 6.08 -8.50
N ASN A 118 15.16 5.68 -9.76
CA ASN A 118 15.25 6.58 -10.91
C ASN A 118 13.89 6.91 -11.56
N GLU A 119 12.77 6.41 -11.04
CA GLU A 119 11.41 6.74 -11.49
C GLU A 119 10.81 7.75 -10.52
N VAL A 120 11.10 9.04 -10.75
CA VAL A 120 11.03 10.06 -9.71
C VAL A 120 9.75 10.91 -9.72
N VAL A 121 9.01 10.93 -10.84
CA VAL A 121 7.83 11.78 -11.00
C VAL A 121 6.80 11.47 -9.90
N GLY A 122 6.47 10.19 -9.71
CA GLY A 122 5.50 9.77 -8.69
C GLY A 122 5.90 10.18 -7.28
N ARG A 123 7.19 10.18 -6.96
CA ARG A 123 7.72 10.60 -5.66
C ARG A 123 7.37 12.07 -5.36
N GLU A 124 7.63 12.97 -6.31
CA GLU A 124 7.34 14.39 -6.12
C GLU A 124 5.83 14.68 -6.18
N LEU A 125 5.09 14.01 -7.07
CA LEU A 125 3.63 14.18 -7.12
C LEU A 125 2.95 13.78 -5.81
N LEU A 126 3.48 12.81 -5.07
CA LEU A 126 2.93 12.44 -3.77
C LEU A 126 3.15 13.53 -2.71
N LEU A 127 4.26 14.28 -2.76
CA LEU A 127 4.46 15.43 -1.87
C LEU A 127 3.44 16.53 -2.17
N HIS A 128 3.24 16.88 -3.44
CA HIS A 128 2.23 17.85 -3.86
C HIS A 128 0.79 17.39 -3.54
N LEU A 129 0.52 16.07 -3.61
CA LEU A 129 -0.79 15.54 -3.26
C LEU A 129 -1.07 15.62 -1.76
N ILE A 130 -0.06 15.37 -0.92
CA ILE A 130 -0.16 15.56 0.53
C ILE A 130 -0.51 17.02 0.84
N GLU A 131 0.24 17.98 0.27
CA GLU A 131 -0.02 19.41 0.43
C GLU A 131 -1.43 19.78 -0.03
N TYR A 132 -1.78 19.39 -1.27
CA TYR A 132 -3.09 19.68 -1.85
C TYR A 132 -4.24 19.20 -0.96
N LEU A 133 -4.15 17.98 -0.43
CA LEU A 133 -5.21 17.42 0.39
C LEU A 133 -5.39 18.16 1.71
N VAL A 134 -4.30 18.49 2.41
CA VAL A 134 -4.41 19.16 3.72
C VAL A 134 -4.80 20.64 3.60
N GLU A 135 -4.31 21.34 2.56
CA GLU A 135 -4.64 22.75 2.34
C GLU A 135 -6.07 22.96 1.84
N ASN A 136 -6.60 22.00 1.08
CA ASN A 136 -7.96 22.09 0.54
C ASN A 136 -9.02 21.39 1.40
N TYR A 137 -8.66 20.83 2.56
CA TYR A 137 -9.61 20.12 3.41
C TYR A 137 -10.82 20.97 3.83
N GLN A 138 -10.64 22.26 4.11
CA GLN A 138 -11.74 23.14 4.52
C GLN A 138 -12.47 23.78 3.33
N SER A 139 -11.82 23.95 2.19
CA SER A 139 -12.33 24.70 1.05
C SER A 139 -12.99 23.82 -0.03
N ASP A 140 -12.50 22.60 -0.23
CA ASP A 140 -13.00 21.66 -1.24
C ASP A 140 -13.86 20.58 -0.59
N LYS A 141 -15.15 20.53 -0.94
CA LYS A 141 -16.12 19.55 -0.41
C LYS A 141 -15.75 18.11 -0.73
N PHE A 142 -15.11 17.87 -1.89
CA PHE A 142 -14.69 16.52 -2.25
C PHE A 142 -13.46 16.07 -1.45
N VAL A 143 -12.47 16.95 -1.30
CA VAL A 143 -11.30 16.67 -0.45
C VAL A 143 -11.72 16.44 0.99
N LYS A 144 -12.61 17.28 1.51
CA LYS A 144 -13.15 17.10 2.86
C LYS A 144 -13.83 15.73 3.00
N TRP A 145 -14.74 15.41 2.10
CA TRP A 145 -15.42 14.11 2.11
C TRP A 145 -14.42 12.95 2.05
N LEU A 146 -13.41 13.03 1.18
CA LEU A 146 -12.40 11.99 1.02
C LEU A 146 -11.62 11.78 2.33
N LEU A 147 -11.16 12.83 2.98
CA LEU A 147 -10.38 12.72 4.23
C LEU A 147 -11.25 12.37 5.44
N ASP A 148 -12.52 12.77 5.47
CA ASP A 148 -13.48 12.36 6.50
C ASP A 148 -13.76 10.86 6.45
N ASN A 149 -13.77 10.25 5.25
CA ASN A 149 -14.20 8.88 5.03
C ASN A 149 -13.07 7.89 4.68
N THR A 150 -11.85 8.37 4.42
CA THR A 150 -10.73 7.52 3.99
C THR A 150 -9.48 7.79 4.81
N ARG A 151 -8.68 6.76 5.06
CA ARG A 151 -7.35 6.89 5.64
C ARG A 151 -6.32 6.58 4.58
N ILE A 152 -5.60 7.63 4.12
CA ILE A 152 -4.70 7.56 2.97
C ILE A 152 -3.26 7.52 3.48
N HIS A 153 -2.50 6.51 3.07
CA HIS A 153 -1.11 6.31 3.44
C HIS A 153 -0.22 6.54 2.23
N PHE A 154 0.61 7.55 2.28
CA PHE A 154 1.57 7.88 1.23
C PHE A 154 2.97 7.43 1.62
N LEU A 155 3.59 6.56 0.82
CA LEU A 155 5.01 6.20 0.87
C LEU A 155 5.68 6.85 -0.35
N PRO A 156 6.19 8.09 -0.25
CA PRO A 156 6.71 8.81 -1.43
C PRO A 156 7.95 8.16 -2.04
N SER A 157 8.81 7.55 -1.22
CA SER A 157 10.06 6.94 -1.69
C SER A 157 10.29 5.58 -1.04
N MET A 158 9.98 4.50 -1.77
CA MET A 158 10.27 3.15 -1.31
C MET A 158 11.74 2.78 -1.51
N ASN A 159 12.43 3.41 -2.48
CA ASN A 159 13.85 3.19 -2.77
C ASN A 159 14.65 4.50 -2.69
N PRO A 160 14.80 5.08 -1.49
CA PRO A 160 15.52 6.34 -1.33
C PRO A 160 17.01 6.21 -1.71
N ASP A 161 17.62 5.04 -1.51
CA ASP A 161 19.03 4.82 -1.87
C ASP A 161 19.25 4.87 -3.38
N GLY A 162 18.34 4.28 -4.15
CA GLY A 162 18.36 4.35 -5.60
C GLY A 162 18.09 5.77 -6.12
N PHE A 163 17.19 6.50 -5.48
CA PHE A 163 16.93 7.90 -5.82
C PHE A 163 18.19 8.77 -5.70
N GLU A 164 18.91 8.67 -4.58
CA GLU A 164 20.08 9.51 -4.30
C GLU A 164 21.25 9.32 -5.31
N VAL A 165 21.29 8.21 -6.03
CA VAL A 165 22.32 7.97 -7.07
C VAL A 165 21.81 8.19 -8.49
N SER A 166 20.51 8.46 -8.67
CA SER A 166 19.91 8.77 -9.95
C SER A 166 20.19 10.23 -10.36
N LYS A 167 19.99 10.55 -11.63
CA LYS A 167 20.32 11.89 -12.17
C LYS A 167 19.18 12.44 -12.99
N GLU A 168 18.86 13.72 -12.75
CA GLU A 168 17.91 14.48 -13.54
C GLU A 168 18.31 14.53 -15.02
N GLY A 169 17.34 14.45 -15.91
CA GLY A 169 17.52 14.39 -17.35
C GLY A 169 17.79 12.97 -17.90
N MET A 170 18.00 11.98 -17.03
CA MET A 170 18.20 10.58 -17.46
C MET A 170 16.85 9.89 -17.68
N CYS A 171 16.39 9.88 -18.91
CA CYS A 171 15.10 9.26 -19.27
C CYS A 171 15.15 7.73 -19.30
N GLU A 172 16.35 7.15 -19.39
CA GLU A 172 16.57 5.73 -19.60
C GLU A 172 17.76 5.24 -18.78
N GLY A 173 18.00 3.93 -18.85
CA GLY A 173 19.10 3.28 -18.14
C GLY A 173 18.74 2.80 -16.75
N GLY A 174 19.70 2.09 -16.15
CA GLY A 174 19.52 1.39 -14.89
C GLY A 174 20.05 2.12 -13.64
N GLN A 175 20.76 3.25 -13.83
CA GLN A 175 21.33 3.96 -12.68
C GLN A 175 20.21 4.45 -11.75
N GLY A 176 20.27 4.03 -10.48
CA GLY A 176 19.28 4.34 -9.49
C GLY A 176 18.02 3.46 -9.53
N ARG A 177 17.84 2.59 -10.54
CA ARG A 177 16.70 1.66 -10.57
C ARG A 177 16.69 0.73 -9.37
N TYR A 178 17.81 0.11 -9.10
CA TYR A 178 17.99 -0.91 -8.06
C TYR A 178 18.22 -0.28 -6.68
N ASN A 179 17.99 -1.06 -5.62
CA ASN A 179 18.40 -0.63 -4.28
C ASN A 179 19.94 -0.63 -4.12
N ALA A 180 20.45 -0.21 -2.98
CA ALA A 180 21.91 -0.10 -2.75
C ALA A 180 22.66 -1.45 -2.78
N ARG A 181 21.94 -2.60 -2.79
CA ARG A 181 22.53 -3.94 -2.99
C ARG A 181 22.41 -4.44 -4.44
N GLY A 182 21.91 -3.63 -5.36
CA GLY A 182 21.73 -4.01 -6.76
C GLY A 182 20.52 -4.90 -7.06
N PHE A 183 19.50 -4.93 -6.17
CA PHE A 183 18.27 -5.68 -6.38
C PHE A 183 17.15 -4.80 -6.93
N ASP A 184 16.44 -5.30 -7.92
CA ASP A 184 15.16 -4.76 -8.38
C ASP A 184 14.09 -5.09 -7.32
N LEU A 185 13.60 -4.06 -6.62
CA LEU A 185 12.62 -4.24 -5.55
C LEU A 185 11.28 -4.73 -6.07
N ASN A 186 10.92 -4.38 -7.32
CA ASN A 186 9.70 -4.87 -7.98
C ASN A 186 9.90 -6.26 -8.62
N ARG A 187 10.84 -7.03 -8.11
CA ARG A 187 11.11 -8.45 -8.39
C ARG A 187 11.40 -9.19 -7.10
N ASN A 188 11.09 -8.61 -5.92
CA ASN A 188 11.52 -9.12 -4.61
C ASN A 188 10.34 -9.53 -3.70
N PHE A 189 9.13 -9.53 -4.22
CA PHE A 189 7.95 -10.00 -3.51
C PHE A 189 7.69 -11.50 -3.78
N PRO A 190 6.93 -12.19 -2.92
CA PRO A 190 6.34 -13.50 -3.24
C PRO A 190 5.58 -13.45 -4.57
N ASP A 191 5.64 -14.53 -5.33
CA ASP A 191 4.98 -14.63 -6.62
C ASP A 191 3.93 -15.75 -6.62
N TYR A 192 2.77 -15.46 -7.18
CA TYR A 192 1.63 -16.37 -7.17
C TYR A 192 1.83 -17.60 -8.05
N PHE A 193 2.52 -17.43 -9.18
CA PHE A 193 2.70 -18.49 -10.18
C PHE A 193 4.01 -19.25 -10.06
N LYS A 194 5.04 -18.62 -9.48
CA LYS A 194 6.40 -19.15 -9.43
C LYS A 194 7.06 -18.89 -8.09
N GLN A 195 7.86 -19.84 -7.63
CA GLN A 195 8.70 -19.63 -6.46
C GLN A 195 9.72 -18.51 -6.76
N ASN A 196 9.76 -17.51 -5.90
CA ASN A 196 10.72 -16.42 -5.99
C ASN A 196 11.85 -16.64 -4.96
N ASN A 197 12.99 -17.12 -5.42
CA ASN A 197 14.15 -17.45 -4.58
C ASN A 197 15.14 -16.29 -4.42
N LYS A 198 14.76 -15.07 -4.80
CA LYS A 198 15.63 -13.91 -4.63
C LYS A 198 15.84 -13.58 -3.15
N ARG A 199 17.05 -13.18 -2.81
CA ARG A 199 17.38 -12.72 -1.46
C ARG A 199 16.47 -11.55 -1.08
N ALA A 200 15.76 -11.69 0.04
CA ALA A 200 14.89 -10.65 0.58
C ALA A 200 15.65 -9.32 0.81
N GLN A 201 15.01 -8.22 0.46
CA GLN A 201 15.56 -6.88 0.61
C GLN A 201 14.80 -6.13 1.70
N PRO A 202 15.48 -5.30 2.52
CA PRO A 202 14.86 -4.66 3.67
C PRO A 202 13.68 -3.77 3.29
N GLU A 203 13.74 -3.10 2.13
CA GLU A 203 12.66 -2.26 1.64
C GLU A 203 11.40 -3.07 1.28
N ALA A 204 11.58 -4.21 0.63
CA ALA A 204 10.48 -5.11 0.29
C ALA A 204 9.89 -5.80 1.54
N GLU A 205 10.75 -6.23 2.48
CA GLU A 205 10.29 -6.78 3.77
C GLU A 205 9.49 -5.77 4.57
N ALA A 206 9.93 -4.50 4.63
CA ALA A 206 9.22 -3.43 5.31
C ALA A 206 7.79 -3.23 4.74
N VAL A 207 7.64 -3.27 3.42
CA VAL A 207 6.31 -3.17 2.77
C VAL A 207 5.47 -4.40 3.05
N LYS A 208 6.04 -5.61 3.00
CA LYS A 208 5.31 -6.85 3.34
C LYS A 208 4.80 -6.84 4.78
N GLU A 209 5.64 -6.42 5.72
CA GLU A 209 5.26 -6.28 7.13
C GLU A 209 4.18 -5.20 7.30
N TRP A 210 4.29 -4.08 6.60
CA TRP A 210 3.29 -3.02 6.60
C TRP A 210 1.92 -3.50 6.14
N VAL A 211 1.87 -4.24 5.03
CA VAL A 211 0.64 -4.82 4.47
C VAL A 211 0.05 -5.89 5.39
N SER A 212 0.88 -6.63 6.14
CA SER A 212 0.39 -7.62 7.12
C SER A 212 -0.26 -6.99 8.35
N LYS A 213 0.12 -5.75 8.71
CA LYS A 213 -0.39 -5.03 9.90
C LYS A 213 -1.61 -4.16 9.61
N ILE A 214 -1.73 -3.65 8.38
CA ILE A 214 -2.81 -2.74 7.98
C ILE A 214 -3.51 -3.35 6.77
N GLN A 215 -4.82 -3.58 6.90
CA GLN A 215 -5.62 -4.02 5.77
C GLN A 215 -5.87 -2.85 4.82
N PHE A 216 -5.17 -2.84 3.71
CA PHE A 216 -5.39 -1.91 2.62
C PHE A 216 -6.43 -2.47 1.66
N VAL A 217 -7.36 -1.63 1.21
CA VAL A 217 -8.42 -2.00 0.27
C VAL A 217 -8.03 -1.68 -1.16
N LEU A 218 -7.40 -0.52 -1.36
CA LEU A 218 -7.01 0.02 -2.66
C LEU A 218 -5.57 0.52 -2.59
N SER A 219 -4.82 0.35 -3.68
CA SER A 219 -3.44 0.80 -3.77
C SER A 219 -3.06 1.19 -5.20
N ALA A 220 -2.07 2.08 -5.31
CA ALA A 220 -1.36 2.33 -6.55
C ALA A 220 0.15 2.39 -6.33
N SER A 221 0.91 1.82 -7.27
CA SER A 221 2.36 1.95 -7.37
C SER A 221 2.71 2.90 -8.50
N LEU A 222 3.40 4.00 -8.20
CA LEU A 222 3.73 5.06 -9.15
C LEU A 222 5.12 4.82 -9.75
N HIS A 223 5.15 4.66 -11.05
CA HIS A 223 6.31 4.32 -11.88
C HIS A 223 6.57 5.38 -12.96
N GLY A 224 7.60 5.15 -13.77
CA GLY A 224 7.94 5.95 -14.96
C GLY A 224 8.75 5.16 -15.98
N GLY A 225 8.69 5.61 -17.23
CA GLY A 225 9.29 4.97 -18.40
C GLY A 225 8.26 4.65 -19.48
N ALA A 226 6.97 4.76 -19.15
CA ALA A 226 5.83 4.63 -20.04
C ALA A 226 4.70 5.58 -19.62
N LEU A 227 3.58 5.54 -20.34
CA LEU A 227 2.37 6.29 -19.99
C LEU A 227 1.16 5.35 -20.10
N VAL A 228 0.87 4.63 -19.00
CA VAL A 228 -0.16 3.58 -18.97
C VAL A 228 -0.53 3.22 -17.53
N ALA A 229 -1.78 2.82 -17.29
CA ALA A 229 -2.21 2.15 -16.07
C ALA A 229 -2.22 0.63 -16.29
N SER A 230 -1.29 -0.08 -15.65
CA SER A 230 -1.16 -1.54 -15.71
C SER A 230 -1.90 -2.19 -14.56
N TYR A 231 -2.53 -3.34 -14.81
CA TYR A 231 -3.30 -4.07 -13.81
C TYR A 231 -2.93 -5.57 -13.80
N PRO A 232 -3.18 -6.27 -12.66
CA PRO A 232 -2.78 -7.67 -12.50
C PRO A 232 -3.51 -8.63 -13.45
N PHE A 233 -2.92 -9.82 -13.66
CA PHE A 233 -1.65 -10.21 -13.07
C PHE A 233 -0.47 -9.72 -13.92
N ASP A 234 0.64 -9.43 -13.24
CA ASP A 234 1.92 -9.12 -13.88
C ASP A 234 2.67 -10.38 -14.34
N ASN A 235 2.35 -11.53 -13.75
CA ASN A 235 2.95 -12.82 -14.11
C ASN A 235 1.90 -13.79 -14.65
N THR A 236 2.37 -14.92 -15.21
CA THR A 236 1.55 -15.98 -15.79
C THR A 236 2.18 -17.35 -15.51
N PRO A 237 1.38 -18.45 -15.36
CA PRO A 237 1.91 -19.80 -15.19
C PRO A 237 2.90 -20.21 -16.28
N ASN A 238 2.66 -19.75 -17.50
CA ASN A 238 3.40 -20.12 -18.72
C ASN A 238 4.46 -19.10 -19.13
N ALA A 239 4.88 -18.17 -18.23
CA ALA A 239 5.92 -17.21 -18.54
C ALA A 239 7.22 -17.95 -18.94
N SER A 240 7.57 -17.89 -20.21
CA SER A 240 8.83 -18.43 -20.74
C SER A 240 9.99 -17.59 -20.20
N PRO A 241 11.13 -18.19 -19.83
CA PRO A 241 12.36 -17.44 -19.55
C PRO A 241 12.80 -16.57 -20.74
N TRP A 242 12.38 -16.93 -21.94
CA TRP A 242 12.64 -16.23 -23.19
C TRP A 242 11.61 -15.13 -23.51
N GLY A 243 10.50 -15.04 -22.77
CA GLY A 243 9.45 -14.04 -23.00
C GLY A 243 9.95 -12.60 -22.94
N ALA A 244 10.94 -12.33 -22.10
CA ALA A 244 11.61 -11.02 -22.05
C ALA A 244 12.39 -10.68 -23.32
N VAL A 245 12.83 -11.68 -24.10
CA VAL A 245 13.58 -11.50 -25.36
C VAL A 245 12.63 -11.24 -26.52
N PHE A 246 11.40 -11.74 -26.46
CA PHE A 246 10.38 -11.59 -27.48
C PHE A 246 9.33 -10.51 -27.19
N GLN A 247 9.67 -9.51 -26.38
CA GLN A 247 8.79 -8.36 -26.03
C GLN A 247 8.14 -7.66 -27.26
N ALA A 248 8.67 -7.88 -28.45
CA ALA A 248 8.12 -7.32 -29.68
C ALA A 248 6.76 -7.89 -30.11
N TYR A 249 6.30 -9.00 -29.50
CA TYR A 249 5.08 -9.70 -29.94
C TYR A 249 3.92 -9.64 -28.94
N GLY A 250 4.03 -8.88 -27.84
CA GLY A 250 3.01 -8.81 -26.80
C GLY A 250 2.80 -10.14 -26.04
N GLY A 251 2.65 -10.09 -24.71
CA GLY A 251 2.30 -11.25 -23.92
C GLY A 251 0.81 -11.60 -24.05
N THR A 252 0.43 -12.79 -23.58
CA THR A 252 -0.97 -13.15 -23.40
C THR A 252 -1.48 -12.57 -22.07
N PRO A 253 -2.68 -11.96 -22.01
CA PRO A 253 -3.26 -11.50 -20.76
C PRO A 253 -3.37 -12.63 -19.72
N SER A 254 -2.96 -12.34 -18.49
CA SER A 254 -3.13 -13.21 -17.32
C SER A 254 -4.23 -12.60 -16.46
N LEU A 255 -5.45 -13.14 -16.58
CA LEU A 255 -6.63 -12.53 -15.97
C LEU A 255 -6.75 -12.89 -14.48
N THR A 256 -7.10 -11.92 -13.67
CA THR A 256 -7.49 -12.14 -12.28
C THR A 256 -8.98 -12.50 -12.18
N PRO A 257 -9.42 -13.09 -11.06
CA PRO A 257 -10.86 -13.27 -10.80
C PRO A 257 -11.64 -11.94 -10.72
N ASP A 258 -10.96 -10.82 -10.52
CA ASP A 258 -11.52 -9.45 -10.44
C ASP A 258 -11.10 -8.57 -11.63
N ASP A 259 -10.85 -9.17 -12.80
CA ASP A 259 -10.36 -8.49 -13.99
C ASP A 259 -11.24 -7.31 -14.41
N ASP A 260 -12.56 -7.45 -14.28
CA ASP A 260 -13.55 -6.39 -14.52
C ASP A 260 -13.33 -5.17 -13.62
N VAL A 261 -13.07 -5.39 -12.32
CA VAL A 261 -12.79 -4.34 -11.34
C VAL A 261 -11.45 -3.68 -11.65
N PHE A 262 -10.41 -4.45 -11.95
CA PHE A 262 -9.09 -3.91 -12.26
C PHE A 262 -9.09 -3.06 -13.54
N LYS A 263 -9.79 -3.49 -14.59
CA LYS A 263 -10.00 -2.69 -15.80
C LYS A 263 -10.72 -1.38 -15.48
N HIS A 264 -11.75 -1.44 -14.65
CA HIS A 264 -12.48 -0.24 -14.22
C HIS A 264 -11.58 0.73 -13.46
N LEU A 265 -10.79 0.25 -12.49
CA LEU A 265 -9.87 1.08 -11.70
C LEU A 265 -8.81 1.74 -12.59
N SER A 266 -8.18 0.95 -13.47
CA SER A 266 -7.16 1.43 -14.40
C SER A 266 -7.74 2.45 -15.38
N TYR A 267 -8.92 2.18 -15.93
CA TYR A 267 -9.59 3.12 -16.83
C TYR A 267 -10.08 4.38 -16.10
N THR A 268 -10.51 4.25 -14.84
CA THR A 268 -10.88 5.42 -14.02
C THR A 268 -9.69 6.36 -13.83
N TYR A 269 -8.49 5.81 -13.63
CA TYR A 269 -7.29 6.63 -13.61
C TYR A 269 -7.01 7.24 -14.99
N SER A 270 -6.91 6.41 -16.01
CA SER A 270 -6.50 6.78 -17.36
C SER A 270 -7.41 7.84 -17.99
N LYS A 271 -8.74 7.70 -17.88
CA LYS A 271 -9.71 8.66 -18.47
C LYS A 271 -9.70 10.04 -17.84
N ASN A 272 -9.27 10.13 -16.56
CA ASN A 272 -9.16 11.41 -15.84
C ASN A 272 -7.78 12.04 -15.98
N HIS A 273 -6.80 11.35 -16.59
CA HIS A 273 -5.47 11.85 -16.87
C HIS A 273 -5.47 12.70 -18.15
N GLY A 274 -4.68 13.78 -18.19
CA GLY A 274 -4.66 14.74 -19.29
C GLY A 274 -4.47 14.15 -20.68
N LYS A 275 -3.79 12.98 -20.79
CA LYS A 275 -3.47 12.37 -22.10
C LYS A 275 -3.38 10.83 -22.10
N MET A 276 -3.37 10.14 -20.93
CA MET A 276 -3.12 8.69 -20.87
C MET A 276 -4.16 7.88 -21.66
N SER A 277 -5.44 8.22 -21.54
CA SER A 277 -6.53 7.51 -22.25
C SER A 277 -6.46 7.57 -23.78
N LYS A 278 -5.64 8.47 -24.32
CA LYS A 278 -5.40 8.56 -25.77
C LYS A 278 -4.45 7.47 -26.28
N GLY A 279 -3.89 6.67 -25.39
CA GLY A 279 -2.94 5.59 -25.72
C GLY A 279 -1.63 6.10 -26.36
N VAL A 280 -1.18 7.30 -25.99
CA VAL A 280 0.02 7.92 -26.57
C VAL A 280 1.23 7.08 -26.23
N SER A 281 1.89 6.53 -27.27
CA SER A 281 3.14 5.80 -27.12
C SER A 281 4.30 6.73 -26.80
N CYS A 282 5.18 6.29 -25.92
CA CYS A 282 6.48 6.93 -25.73
C CYS A 282 7.40 6.64 -26.91
N LYS A 283 8.35 7.54 -27.22
CA LYS A 283 9.24 7.42 -28.41
C LYS A 283 9.94 6.07 -28.52
N ARG A 284 10.18 5.36 -27.43
CA ARG A 284 10.88 4.07 -27.39
C ARG A 284 10.02 2.91 -26.91
N VAL A 285 8.93 3.17 -26.19
CA VAL A 285 7.89 2.18 -25.90
C VAL A 285 6.85 2.33 -27.01
N THR A 286 7.01 1.55 -28.06
CA THR A 286 6.17 1.61 -29.26
C THR A 286 4.77 1.01 -29.03
N ASN A 287 4.52 0.39 -27.88
CA ASN A 287 3.22 -0.17 -27.55
C ASN A 287 2.16 0.92 -27.53
N HIS A 288 1.13 0.72 -28.30
CA HIS A 288 -0.11 1.49 -28.17
C HIS A 288 -0.98 0.81 -27.10
N PHE A 289 -1.25 1.54 -26.03
CA PHE A 289 -2.12 1.04 -24.96
C PHE A 289 -3.54 1.59 -25.15
N GLU A 290 -4.42 0.75 -25.70
CA GLU A 290 -5.80 1.14 -25.90
C GLU A 290 -6.43 1.66 -24.61
N ASN A 291 -7.10 2.82 -24.66
CA ASN A 291 -7.65 3.51 -23.49
C ASN A 291 -6.60 3.83 -22.39
N GLY A 292 -5.29 3.71 -22.68
CA GLY A 292 -4.22 3.94 -21.72
C GLY A 292 -4.16 2.93 -20.57
N ILE A 293 -4.65 1.69 -20.81
CA ILE A 293 -4.60 0.60 -19.82
C ILE A 293 -4.00 -0.66 -20.44
N THR A 294 -3.43 -1.54 -19.60
CA THR A 294 -2.92 -2.84 -20.03
C THR A 294 -2.93 -3.86 -18.90
N ASN A 295 -3.14 -5.14 -19.25
CA ASN A 295 -2.79 -6.22 -18.33
C ASN A 295 -1.25 -6.34 -18.25
N GLY A 296 -0.69 -6.49 -17.05
CA GLY A 296 0.75 -6.51 -16.85
C GLY A 296 1.45 -7.63 -17.61
N ALA A 297 0.95 -8.85 -17.54
CA ALA A 297 1.51 -10.00 -18.27
C ALA A 297 1.36 -9.86 -19.79
N ALA A 298 0.31 -9.19 -20.27
CA ALA A 298 0.15 -8.89 -21.69
C ALA A 298 1.19 -7.88 -22.20
N TRP A 299 1.63 -6.97 -21.33
CA TRP A 299 2.71 -6.05 -21.67
C TRP A 299 4.08 -6.76 -21.62
N TYR A 300 4.48 -7.25 -20.47
CA TYR A 300 5.61 -8.17 -20.29
C TYR A 300 5.51 -8.91 -18.93
N PRO A 301 5.58 -10.24 -18.92
CA PRO A 301 5.46 -10.99 -17.66
C PRO A 301 6.67 -10.75 -16.76
N LEU A 302 6.41 -10.56 -15.48
CA LEU A 302 7.45 -10.39 -14.47
C LEU A 302 7.16 -11.23 -13.22
N THR A 303 8.21 -11.73 -12.56
CA THR A 303 8.12 -12.52 -11.33
C THR A 303 8.44 -11.66 -10.12
N GLY A 304 7.61 -11.73 -9.09
CA GLY A 304 7.86 -11.09 -7.80
C GLY A 304 7.54 -9.60 -7.76
N GLY A 305 6.54 -9.17 -8.52
CA GLY A 305 6.01 -7.81 -8.49
C GLY A 305 5.20 -7.50 -7.24
N MET A 306 5.24 -6.23 -6.81
CA MET A 306 4.47 -5.75 -5.66
C MET A 306 2.96 -5.76 -5.94
N GLN A 307 2.54 -5.48 -7.16
CA GLN A 307 1.14 -5.43 -7.57
C GLN A 307 0.41 -6.75 -7.31
N ASP A 308 0.93 -7.87 -7.86
CA ASP A 308 0.35 -9.19 -7.67
C ASP A 308 0.39 -9.63 -6.20
N PHE A 309 1.49 -9.30 -5.49
CA PHE A 309 1.61 -9.58 -4.06
C PHE A 309 0.51 -8.91 -3.25
N ASN A 310 0.27 -7.61 -3.44
CA ASN A 310 -0.76 -6.88 -2.70
C ASN A 310 -2.16 -7.44 -2.95
N TYR A 311 -2.47 -7.83 -4.18
CA TYR A 311 -3.75 -8.41 -4.51
C TYR A 311 -3.94 -9.79 -3.89
N VAL A 312 -2.98 -10.70 -4.08
CA VAL A 312 -3.13 -12.11 -3.69
C VAL A 312 -2.98 -12.31 -2.19
N TRP A 313 -1.99 -11.68 -1.56
CA TRP A 313 -1.70 -11.86 -0.11
C TRP A 313 -2.37 -10.82 0.77
N GLY A 314 -2.56 -9.60 0.26
CA GLY A 314 -3.17 -8.51 1.01
C GLY A 314 -4.68 -8.34 0.77
N GLY A 315 -5.26 -8.99 -0.24
CA GLY A 315 -6.63 -8.72 -0.67
C GLY A 315 -6.84 -7.29 -1.17
N CYS A 316 -5.74 -6.56 -1.42
CA CYS A 316 -5.71 -5.15 -1.78
C CYS A 316 -5.71 -4.98 -3.30
N MET A 317 -6.65 -4.22 -3.83
CA MET A 317 -6.74 -3.91 -5.25
C MET A 317 -5.63 -2.91 -5.63
N GLU A 318 -4.48 -3.39 -6.13
CA GLU A 318 -3.37 -2.54 -6.58
C GLU A 318 -3.25 -2.50 -8.09
N ILE A 319 -3.00 -1.30 -8.63
CA ILE A 319 -2.61 -1.06 -10.01
C ILE A 319 -1.24 -0.36 -10.07
N THR A 320 -0.53 -0.54 -11.18
CA THR A 320 0.74 0.13 -11.47
C THR A 320 0.50 1.27 -12.45
N LEU A 321 0.98 2.46 -12.11
CA LEU A 321 0.78 3.69 -12.86
C LEU A 321 2.11 4.18 -13.42
N GLU A 322 2.30 4.06 -14.71
CA GLU A 322 3.43 4.63 -15.43
C GLU A 322 3.08 6.07 -15.84
N LEU A 323 3.71 7.05 -15.20
CA LEU A 323 3.26 8.45 -15.25
C LEU A 323 3.97 9.31 -16.28
N SER A 324 5.13 8.87 -16.76
CA SER A 324 6.01 9.67 -17.62
C SER A 324 6.84 8.81 -18.54
N CYS A 325 6.97 9.25 -19.80
CA CYS A 325 7.87 8.58 -20.76
C CYS A 325 9.35 8.68 -20.34
N CYS A 326 9.75 9.78 -19.71
CA CYS A 326 11.09 9.96 -19.13
C CYS A 326 11.05 9.56 -17.66
N LYS A 327 11.99 8.70 -17.23
CA LYS A 327 12.06 8.23 -15.83
C LYS A 327 12.42 9.35 -14.88
N TYR A 328 13.37 10.19 -15.28
CA TYR A 328 13.82 11.34 -14.50
C TYR A 328 13.83 12.59 -15.40
N PRO A 329 12.65 13.17 -15.70
CA PRO A 329 12.56 14.36 -16.53
C PRO A 329 13.11 15.59 -15.81
N PRO A 330 13.37 16.71 -16.53
CA PRO A 330 13.70 17.99 -15.92
C PRO A 330 12.61 18.44 -14.94
N ALA A 331 13.01 19.05 -13.81
CA ALA A 331 12.07 19.54 -12.78
C ALA A 331 11.04 20.52 -13.34
N SER A 332 11.41 21.29 -14.37
CA SER A 332 10.50 22.22 -15.06
C SER A 332 9.26 21.55 -15.69
N GLU A 333 9.26 20.22 -15.84
CA GLU A 333 8.11 19.47 -16.35
C GLU A 333 7.15 19.02 -15.22
N LEU A 334 7.56 19.05 -13.96
CA LEU A 334 6.75 18.60 -12.82
C LEU A 334 5.38 19.30 -12.72
N PRO A 335 5.24 20.62 -12.94
CA PRO A 335 3.92 21.26 -12.94
C PRO A 335 2.95 20.62 -13.91
N LYS A 336 3.45 20.23 -15.11
CA LYS A 336 2.63 19.57 -16.13
C LYS A 336 2.23 18.15 -15.71
N TYR A 337 3.14 17.39 -15.12
CA TYR A 337 2.79 16.07 -14.56
C TYR A 337 1.79 16.18 -13.43
N TRP A 338 1.89 17.21 -12.58
CA TRP A 338 0.90 17.46 -11.53
C TRP A 338 -0.49 17.72 -12.09
N GLU A 339 -0.61 18.62 -13.07
CA GLU A 339 -1.88 18.92 -13.73
C GLU A 339 -2.49 17.67 -14.40
N ASP A 340 -1.66 16.88 -15.10
CA ASP A 340 -2.11 15.68 -15.81
C ASP A 340 -2.61 14.60 -14.85
N ASN A 341 -2.08 14.50 -13.62
CA ASN A 341 -2.30 13.39 -12.70
C ASN A 341 -3.22 13.70 -11.50
N ARG A 342 -3.27 14.95 -11.02
CA ARG A 342 -4.01 15.32 -9.80
C ARG A 342 -5.44 14.79 -9.78
N ASN A 343 -6.21 15.06 -10.82
CA ASN A 343 -7.60 14.63 -10.88
C ASN A 343 -7.73 13.09 -10.96
N SER A 344 -6.82 12.43 -11.67
CA SER A 344 -6.78 10.97 -11.75
C SER A 344 -6.54 10.32 -10.40
N LEU A 345 -5.57 10.83 -9.63
CA LEU A 345 -5.28 10.35 -8.28
C LEU A 345 -6.49 10.52 -7.35
N LEU A 346 -7.13 11.69 -7.36
CA LEU A 346 -8.30 11.97 -6.53
C LEU A 346 -9.48 11.03 -6.88
N LYS A 347 -9.77 10.85 -8.17
CA LYS A 347 -10.85 9.95 -8.63
C LYS A 347 -10.54 8.49 -8.34
N PHE A 348 -9.31 8.06 -8.56
CA PHE A 348 -8.88 6.70 -8.22
C PHE A 348 -9.03 6.41 -6.73
N MET A 349 -8.56 7.31 -5.86
CA MET A 349 -8.67 7.12 -4.41
C MET A 349 -10.13 7.00 -3.94
N SER A 350 -11.07 7.70 -4.57
CA SER A 350 -12.49 7.61 -4.21
C SER A 350 -13.15 6.28 -4.55
N GLU A 351 -12.55 5.46 -5.44
CA GLU A 351 -13.07 4.14 -5.81
C GLU A 351 -13.03 3.13 -4.63
N VAL A 352 -12.28 3.42 -3.56
CA VAL A 352 -12.28 2.60 -2.34
C VAL A 352 -13.67 2.45 -1.69
N HIS A 353 -14.58 3.40 -1.96
CA HIS A 353 -15.95 3.40 -1.46
C HIS A 353 -16.96 2.71 -2.38
N ARG A 354 -16.47 2.07 -3.45
CA ARG A 354 -17.30 1.27 -4.36
C ARG A 354 -17.41 -0.16 -3.85
N GLY A 355 -18.57 -0.81 -4.10
CA GLY A 355 -18.77 -2.23 -3.84
C GLY A 355 -19.45 -2.50 -2.50
N VAL A 356 -18.88 -3.38 -1.68
CA VAL A 356 -19.45 -3.81 -0.41
C VAL A 356 -18.51 -3.54 0.75
N GLN A 357 -19.08 -3.13 1.88
CA GLN A 357 -18.39 -3.00 3.15
C GLN A 357 -19.30 -3.43 4.30
N GLY A 358 -18.73 -3.82 5.43
CA GLY A 358 -19.51 -4.18 6.60
C GLY A 358 -18.72 -4.88 7.67
N PHE A 359 -19.43 -5.66 8.49
CA PHE A 359 -18.87 -6.33 9.66
C PHE A 359 -19.23 -7.81 9.66
N VAL A 360 -18.29 -8.64 10.13
CA VAL A 360 -18.55 -10.02 10.53
C VAL A 360 -18.51 -10.06 12.05
N MET A 361 -19.64 -10.44 12.66
CA MET A 361 -19.82 -10.54 14.10
C MET A 361 -20.25 -11.96 14.47
N ASP A 362 -20.03 -12.36 15.72
CA ASP A 362 -20.63 -13.57 16.27
C ASP A 362 -22.08 -13.33 16.76
N GLU A 363 -22.73 -14.36 17.28
CA GLU A 363 -24.07 -14.31 17.84
C GLU A 363 -24.21 -13.41 19.08
N ASN A 364 -23.08 -13.03 19.70
CA ASN A 364 -23.00 -12.14 20.86
C ASN A 364 -22.59 -10.71 20.48
N ASN A 365 -22.53 -10.40 19.19
CA ASN A 365 -22.03 -9.14 18.64
C ASN A 365 -20.54 -8.86 18.89
N ASN A 366 -19.72 -9.89 19.14
CA ASN A 366 -18.28 -9.72 19.17
C ASN A 366 -17.74 -9.72 17.72
N PRO A 367 -16.75 -8.88 17.42
CA PRO A 367 -16.12 -8.88 16.09
C PRO A 367 -15.37 -10.20 15.83
N VAL A 368 -15.54 -10.75 14.64
CA VAL A 368 -14.80 -11.94 14.19
C VAL A 368 -13.58 -11.48 13.40
N GLU A 369 -12.42 -11.50 14.05
CA GLU A 369 -11.14 -11.15 13.45
C GLU A 369 -10.69 -12.24 12.46
N LYS A 370 -10.06 -11.82 11.35
CA LYS A 370 -9.48 -12.72 10.33
C LYS A 370 -10.46 -13.76 9.76
N ALA A 371 -11.76 -13.47 9.80
CA ALA A 371 -12.70 -14.24 9.02
C ALA A 371 -12.28 -14.17 7.53
N ALA A 372 -12.15 -15.33 6.90
CA ALA A 372 -11.84 -15.42 5.49
C ALA A 372 -13.11 -15.17 4.67
N LEU A 373 -13.01 -14.25 3.72
CA LEU A 373 -14.10 -13.80 2.89
C LEU A 373 -13.77 -14.03 1.41
N LYS A 374 -14.77 -14.47 0.65
CA LYS A 374 -14.63 -14.66 -0.79
C LYS A 374 -15.93 -14.29 -1.49
N ILE A 375 -15.82 -13.56 -2.58
CA ILE A 375 -16.93 -13.41 -3.52
C ILE A 375 -17.02 -14.72 -4.32
N LYS A 376 -18.17 -15.35 -4.32
CA LYS A 376 -18.39 -16.64 -5.03
C LYS A 376 -17.94 -16.53 -6.49
N SER A 377 -17.19 -17.51 -6.94
CA SER A 377 -16.54 -17.56 -8.26
C SER A 377 -15.36 -16.59 -8.46
N ARG A 378 -14.89 -15.91 -7.39
CA ARG A 378 -13.66 -15.11 -7.42
C ARG A 378 -12.66 -15.68 -6.41
N ASP A 379 -11.64 -16.40 -6.89
CA ASP A 379 -10.78 -17.24 -6.03
C ASP A 379 -9.71 -16.48 -5.23
N VAL A 380 -9.59 -15.17 -5.37
CA VAL A 380 -8.77 -14.34 -4.48
C VAL A 380 -9.64 -13.76 -3.38
N GLY A 381 -9.42 -14.27 -2.15
CA GLY A 381 -10.15 -13.84 -0.96
C GLY A 381 -9.56 -12.60 -0.29
N PHE A 382 -10.21 -12.18 0.80
CA PHE A 382 -9.77 -11.11 1.69
C PHE A 382 -10.19 -11.48 3.13
N GLN A 383 -9.85 -10.65 4.12
CA GLN A 383 -10.11 -10.97 5.52
C GLN A 383 -10.78 -9.82 6.24
N THR A 384 -11.37 -10.11 7.41
CA THR A 384 -11.80 -9.08 8.34
C THR A 384 -10.63 -8.52 9.17
N THR A 385 -10.75 -7.24 9.54
CA THR A 385 -9.87 -6.62 10.54
C THR A 385 -10.11 -7.20 11.94
N LYS A 386 -9.29 -6.81 12.91
CA LYS A 386 -9.53 -7.15 14.34
C LYS A 386 -10.87 -6.61 14.89
N TYR A 387 -11.49 -5.71 14.18
CA TYR A 387 -12.82 -5.17 14.51
C TYR A 387 -13.95 -5.83 13.72
N GLY A 388 -13.66 -6.90 12.99
CA GLY A 388 -14.63 -7.61 12.14
C GLY A 388 -14.97 -6.90 10.84
N GLU A 389 -14.34 -5.78 10.52
CA GLU A 389 -14.62 -4.98 9.33
C GLU A 389 -14.09 -5.62 8.07
N PHE A 390 -14.79 -5.41 6.97
CA PHE A 390 -14.32 -5.80 5.65
C PHE A 390 -14.77 -4.82 4.56
N TRP A 391 -14.00 -4.80 3.46
CA TRP A 391 -14.29 -4.03 2.24
C TRP A 391 -13.94 -4.86 1.02
N ARG A 392 -14.74 -4.79 -0.01
CA ARG A 392 -14.39 -5.32 -1.35
C ARG A 392 -14.92 -4.39 -2.43
N ILE A 393 -14.03 -3.92 -3.29
CA ILE A 393 -14.42 -3.13 -4.46
C ILE A 393 -15.06 -4.07 -5.47
N LEU A 394 -16.27 -3.74 -5.91
CA LEU A 394 -17.07 -4.50 -6.88
C LEU A 394 -17.83 -3.53 -7.79
N LEU A 395 -18.07 -3.93 -9.02
CA LEU A 395 -18.95 -3.22 -9.95
C LEU A 395 -20.43 -3.51 -9.64
N PRO A 396 -21.39 -2.72 -10.14
CA PRO A 396 -22.83 -3.01 -9.95
C PRO A 396 -23.19 -4.41 -10.41
N GLY A 397 -23.95 -5.13 -9.57
CA GLY A 397 -24.34 -6.52 -9.83
C GLY A 397 -24.88 -7.22 -8.60
N VAL A 398 -25.29 -8.46 -8.75
CA VAL A 398 -25.72 -9.35 -7.67
C VAL A 398 -24.59 -10.34 -7.39
N TYR A 399 -24.21 -10.45 -6.13
CA TYR A 399 -23.07 -11.25 -5.68
C TYR A 399 -23.45 -12.13 -4.49
N LYS A 400 -22.60 -13.13 -4.23
CA LYS A 400 -22.66 -13.95 -3.01
C LYS A 400 -21.34 -13.83 -2.28
N LEU A 401 -21.41 -13.51 -1.01
CA LEU A 401 -20.27 -13.50 -0.09
C LEU A 401 -20.23 -14.83 0.67
N GLU A 402 -19.14 -15.54 0.55
CA GLU A 402 -18.83 -16.72 1.36
C GLU A 402 -17.94 -16.27 2.52
N VAL A 403 -18.33 -16.66 3.76
CA VAL A 403 -17.66 -16.26 5.00
C VAL A 403 -17.29 -17.50 5.81
N TYR A 404 -16.01 -17.59 6.19
CA TYR A 404 -15.43 -18.70 6.95
C TYR A 404 -14.62 -18.16 8.13
N ALA A 405 -14.82 -18.75 9.31
CA ALA A 405 -13.97 -18.48 10.45
C ALA A 405 -13.85 -19.75 11.31
N ASP A 406 -12.69 -19.94 11.94
CA ASP A 406 -12.47 -21.13 12.79
C ASP A 406 -13.39 -21.09 14.02
N GLY A 407 -14.06 -22.20 14.29
CA GLY A 407 -15.02 -22.33 15.38
C GLY A 407 -16.43 -21.87 15.06
N TYR A 408 -16.70 -21.41 13.84
CA TYR A 408 -18.01 -20.97 13.38
C TYR A 408 -18.54 -21.78 12.22
N LEU A 409 -19.85 -21.79 12.04
CA LEU A 409 -20.49 -22.37 10.87
C LEU A 409 -20.26 -21.46 9.65
N PRO A 410 -19.89 -22.01 8.49
CA PRO A 410 -19.76 -21.24 7.25
C PRO A 410 -21.08 -20.56 6.88
N LYS A 411 -21.00 -19.37 6.29
CA LYS A 411 -22.18 -18.63 5.85
C LYS A 411 -22.03 -18.11 4.42
N GLU A 412 -23.06 -18.23 3.62
CA GLU A 412 -23.20 -17.58 2.32
C GLU A 412 -24.30 -16.52 2.43
N VAL A 413 -24.04 -15.31 1.90
CA VAL A 413 -25.00 -14.21 1.89
C VAL A 413 -25.04 -13.58 0.52
N GLU A 414 -26.24 -13.48 -0.06
CA GLU A 414 -26.48 -12.78 -1.30
C GLU A 414 -26.68 -11.29 -1.05
N PHE A 415 -26.10 -10.44 -1.91
CA PHE A 415 -26.21 -8.99 -1.83
C PHE A 415 -26.13 -8.36 -3.21
N MET A 416 -26.60 -7.12 -3.32
CA MET A 416 -26.57 -6.34 -4.55
C MET A 416 -25.66 -5.12 -4.37
N VAL A 417 -24.81 -4.87 -5.34
CA VAL A 417 -24.02 -3.65 -5.45
C VAL A 417 -24.69 -2.70 -6.44
N ILE A 418 -24.84 -1.45 -6.05
CA ILE A 418 -25.39 -0.38 -6.89
C ILE A 418 -24.34 0.69 -7.17
N GLU A 419 -24.55 1.47 -8.21
CA GLU A 419 -23.64 2.54 -8.60
C GLU A 419 -23.60 3.66 -7.55
N LYS A 420 -22.41 4.20 -7.26
CA LYS A 420 -22.14 5.38 -6.41
C LYS A 420 -22.41 5.23 -4.91
N HIS A 421 -22.87 4.08 -4.43
CA HIS A 421 -23.08 3.86 -3.01
C HIS A 421 -22.50 2.51 -2.60
N PRO A 422 -21.69 2.46 -1.50
CA PRO A 422 -21.25 1.19 -0.97
C PRO A 422 -22.44 0.42 -0.39
N THR A 423 -22.52 -0.87 -0.68
CA THR A 423 -23.47 -1.75 -0.02
C THR A 423 -22.99 -2.05 1.40
N LEU A 424 -23.83 -1.77 2.39
CA LEU A 424 -23.57 -2.10 3.79
C LEU A 424 -24.08 -3.50 4.07
N LEU A 425 -23.18 -4.42 4.46
CA LEU A 425 -23.49 -5.83 4.66
C LEU A 425 -22.89 -6.33 5.99
N ASN A 426 -23.74 -6.55 7.00
CA ASN A 426 -23.32 -7.16 8.23
C ASN A 426 -23.65 -8.66 8.24
N VAL A 427 -22.69 -9.49 8.63
CA VAL A 427 -22.81 -10.95 8.66
C VAL A 427 -22.65 -11.43 10.09
N THR A 428 -23.66 -12.16 10.60
CA THR A 428 -23.56 -12.83 11.90
C THR A 428 -23.19 -14.29 11.69
N LEU A 429 -22.11 -14.76 12.31
CA LEU A 429 -21.69 -16.15 12.35
C LEU A 429 -22.17 -16.80 13.66
N PHE A 430 -22.52 -18.09 13.58
CA PHE A 430 -22.92 -18.88 14.73
C PHE A 430 -21.83 -19.89 15.07
N SER A 431 -21.53 -20.04 16.37
CA SER A 431 -20.55 -21.02 16.84
C SER A 431 -20.92 -22.43 16.39
N SER A 432 -19.95 -23.20 15.91
CA SER A 432 -20.14 -24.61 15.50
C SER A 432 -20.60 -25.49 16.68
N LYS A 433 -20.38 -25.08 17.94
CA LYS A 433 -20.87 -25.76 19.14
C LYS A 433 -22.39 -25.67 19.31
N TYR A 434 -23.06 -24.75 18.63
CA TYR A 434 -24.52 -24.60 18.66
C TYR A 434 -25.30 -25.61 17.79
N SER A 435 -24.63 -26.33 16.90
CA SER A 435 -25.29 -27.29 16.00
C SER A 435 -25.96 -28.48 16.69
N GLY A 436 -25.84 -28.60 18.02
CA GLY A 436 -26.45 -29.68 18.85
C GLY A 436 -27.65 -29.25 19.68
N ARG A 437 -28.12 -27.98 19.64
CA ARG A 437 -29.31 -27.59 20.44
C ARG A 437 -30.59 -27.73 19.62
N PRO A 438 -31.63 -28.42 20.18
CA PRO A 438 -32.94 -28.50 19.54
C PRO A 438 -33.62 -27.11 19.53
N GLY A 439 -33.93 -26.58 18.36
CA GLY A 439 -34.66 -25.32 18.21
C GLY A 439 -34.25 -24.44 17.05
N VAL A 440 -33.10 -24.67 16.40
CA VAL A 440 -32.74 -23.95 15.18
C VAL A 440 -33.28 -24.76 13.98
N SER A 441 -34.29 -24.25 13.32
CA SER A 441 -34.87 -24.80 12.09
C SER A 441 -33.78 -24.97 11.05
N GLN A 442 -33.35 -26.20 10.84
CA GLN A 442 -32.54 -26.57 9.69
C GLN A 442 -33.44 -26.47 8.45
N THR A 443 -33.27 -25.42 7.66
CA THR A 443 -33.71 -25.49 6.28
C THR A 443 -32.94 -26.61 5.61
N ASN A 444 -33.67 -27.65 5.19
CA ASN A 444 -33.15 -28.86 4.55
C ASN A 444 -32.37 -28.51 3.28
N ASN A 445 -31.08 -28.26 3.39
CA ASN A 445 -30.16 -28.41 2.28
C ASN A 445 -29.52 -29.80 2.38
N LYS A 446 -29.88 -30.66 1.42
CA LYS A 446 -29.29 -31.99 1.26
C LYS A 446 -27.76 -31.88 1.36
N ARG A 447 -27.19 -32.63 2.28
CA ARG A 447 -25.74 -32.86 2.37
C ARG A 447 -25.25 -33.36 1.01
N ASN A 448 -24.55 -32.49 0.29
CA ASN A 448 -23.49 -32.92 -0.56
C ASN A 448 -22.25 -32.92 0.34
N ASP A 449 -21.63 -34.06 0.51
CA ASP A 449 -20.33 -34.23 1.18
C ASP A 449 -19.23 -33.62 0.28
N GLY A 450 -19.33 -32.32 0.02
CA GLY A 450 -18.35 -31.52 -0.71
C GLY A 450 -17.38 -30.90 0.26
N VAL A 451 -16.14 -31.20 0.09
CA VAL A 451 -14.98 -30.58 0.74
C VAL A 451 -15.16 -29.07 0.71
N TYR A 452 -15.34 -28.43 1.89
CA TYR A 452 -15.46 -26.98 1.99
C TYR A 452 -14.12 -26.35 1.64
N TYR A 453 -14.07 -25.68 0.51
CA TYR A 453 -12.93 -24.87 0.08
C TYR A 453 -12.80 -23.63 0.96
N ARG A 454 -11.71 -23.52 1.70
CA ARG A 454 -11.28 -22.23 2.26
C ARG A 454 -10.68 -21.38 1.13
N PRO A 455 -10.96 -20.08 1.05
CA PRO A 455 -10.26 -19.22 0.10
C PRO A 455 -8.77 -19.28 0.40
N HIS A 456 -7.97 -19.55 -0.61
CA HIS A 456 -6.51 -19.60 -0.46
C HIS A 456 -5.97 -18.19 -0.43
N ILE A 457 -5.58 -17.71 0.76
CA ILE A 457 -4.72 -16.57 0.92
C ILE A 457 -3.34 -17.14 1.25
N PRO A 458 -2.39 -17.20 0.29
CA PRO A 458 -1.06 -17.75 0.55
C PRO A 458 -0.35 -16.87 1.58
N SER A 459 0.23 -17.44 2.62
CA SER A 459 1.04 -16.68 3.58
C SER A 459 2.45 -16.47 3.06
N ALA A 460 3.02 -15.32 3.31
CA ALA A 460 4.41 -15.01 2.98
C ALA A 460 5.43 -16.00 3.63
N SER A 461 5.04 -16.65 4.73
CA SER A 461 5.89 -17.64 5.45
C SER A 461 5.95 -19.01 4.78
N GLN A 462 5.01 -19.41 3.93
CA GLN A 462 5.04 -20.73 3.28
C GLN A 462 6.20 -20.90 2.28
N GLN A 463 6.78 -19.83 1.79
CA GLN A 463 7.97 -19.91 0.92
C GLN A 463 9.26 -20.29 1.67
N TYR A 464 9.32 -20.15 3.00
CA TYR A 464 10.54 -20.43 3.78
C TYR A 464 10.71 -21.90 4.19
N HIS A 465 9.63 -22.71 4.21
CA HIS A 465 9.69 -24.08 4.74
C HIS A 465 9.76 -25.22 3.69
N GLN A 466 9.70 -24.92 2.39
CA GLN A 466 9.78 -25.98 1.35
C GLN A 466 11.20 -26.44 0.98
N HIS A 467 12.24 -25.93 1.66
CA HIS A 467 13.64 -26.28 1.31
C HIS A 467 14.17 -27.61 1.87
N GLN A 468 13.37 -28.47 2.52
CA GLN A 468 13.87 -29.70 3.13
C GLN A 468 13.28 -31.05 2.61
N ALA A 469 12.59 -31.08 1.48
CA ALA A 469 12.13 -32.35 0.92
C ALA A 469 12.32 -32.36 -0.59
N LEU A 470 13.52 -32.77 -1.03
CA LEU A 470 13.78 -33.19 -2.41
C LEU A 470 14.07 -34.69 -2.43
N SER A 471 13.19 -35.50 -3.02
CA SER A 471 13.60 -36.71 -3.78
C SER A 471 12.49 -37.18 -4.72
N VAL A 472 12.82 -37.16 -6.02
CA VAL A 472 12.41 -38.00 -7.16
C VAL A 472 11.05 -37.77 -7.84
N PRO A 473 11.02 -37.64 -9.18
CA PRO A 473 9.85 -37.29 -9.99
C PRO A 473 9.11 -38.52 -10.54
N ASN A 474 7.80 -38.46 -10.65
CA ASN A 474 7.00 -39.22 -11.60
C ASN A 474 5.86 -38.42 -12.19
N PRO A 475 5.39 -38.77 -13.40
CA PRO A 475 4.72 -37.87 -14.34
C PRO A 475 3.20 -37.75 -14.13
N PRO A 476 2.50 -36.98 -15.00
CA PRO A 476 1.40 -36.13 -14.58
C PRO A 476 0.05 -36.82 -14.67
N ASP A 477 -0.78 -36.59 -13.65
CA ASP A 477 -2.21 -36.68 -13.83
C ASP A 477 -2.94 -35.62 -13.02
N SER A 478 -3.92 -35.05 -13.68
CA SER A 478 -4.92 -34.07 -13.29
C SER A 478 -5.22 -33.98 -11.77
N GLY A 479 -4.74 -32.94 -11.06
CA GLY A 479 -5.08 -32.80 -9.66
C GLY A 479 -4.40 -31.67 -8.91
N ILE A 480 -4.32 -30.46 -9.48
CA ILE A 480 -3.70 -29.27 -8.83
C ILE A 480 -4.45 -28.82 -7.55
N PHE A 481 -5.59 -29.42 -7.22
CA PHE A 481 -6.49 -28.93 -6.18
C PHE A 481 -6.48 -29.67 -4.83
N SER A 482 -5.73 -30.76 -4.66
CA SER A 482 -5.80 -31.56 -3.44
C SER A 482 -4.77 -31.23 -2.34
N SER A 483 -3.73 -30.43 -2.61
CA SER A 483 -2.65 -30.15 -1.63
C SER A 483 -2.87 -28.89 -0.77
N ILE A 484 -3.97 -28.19 -0.93
CA ILE A 484 -4.19 -26.86 -0.36
C ILE A 484 -4.93 -26.88 1.00
N SER A 485 -5.58 -27.99 1.38
CA SER A 485 -6.44 -28.03 2.56
C SER A 485 -5.73 -28.15 3.93
N ASN A 486 -4.46 -28.57 3.97
CA ASN A 486 -3.75 -28.84 5.23
C ASN A 486 -2.86 -27.70 5.75
N GLY A 487 -2.69 -26.62 4.99
CA GLY A 487 -1.78 -25.52 5.33
C GLY A 487 -2.36 -24.46 6.29
N PHE A 488 -3.66 -24.34 6.36
CA PHE A 488 -4.29 -23.18 7.04
C PHE A 488 -4.37 -23.32 8.57
N SER A 489 -4.53 -24.52 9.09
CA SER A 489 -4.61 -24.77 10.54
C SER A 489 -3.31 -24.51 11.29
N ASN A 490 -2.15 -24.69 10.63
CA ASN A 490 -0.84 -24.48 11.22
C ASN A 490 -0.36 -22.99 11.14
N LEU A 491 -1.09 -22.16 10.41
CA LEU A 491 -0.69 -20.77 10.15
C LEU A 491 -1.07 -19.84 11.29
N VAL A 492 -2.19 -20.10 11.93
CA VAL A 492 -2.71 -19.24 13.01
C VAL A 492 -1.84 -19.34 14.26
N SER A 493 -1.25 -20.50 14.54
CA SER A 493 -0.43 -20.71 15.73
C SER A 493 1.01 -20.17 15.67
N ASN A 494 1.55 -19.90 14.47
CA ASN A 494 2.96 -19.52 14.30
C ASN A 494 3.21 -18.01 14.01
N ILE A 495 2.17 -17.22 13.85
CA ILE A 495 2.33 -15.79 13.55
C ILE A 495 2.08 -14.90 14.79
N PHE A 496 1.42 -15.42 15.82
CA PHE A 496 0.95 -14.65 16.98
C PHE A 496 1.20 -15.35 18.33
N GLY A 497 2.12 -16.30 18.40
CA GLY A 497 2.64 -16.83 19.66
C GLY A 497 3.71 -15.94 20.25
#